data_d363509faf3383820ebb2f7e3d76e0da
#
_entry.id   d363509faf3383820ebb2f7e3d76e0da
#
_cell.length_a   1.000
_cell.length_b   1.000
_cell.length_c   1.000
_cell.angle_alpha   90.00
_cell.angle_beta   90.00
_cell.angle_gamma   90.00
#
_symmetry.space_group_name_H-M   'P 1'
#
loop_
_entity.id
_entity.type
_entity.pdbx_description
1 polymer ?
#
loop_
_entity_poly.entity_id
_entity_poly.type
_entity_poly.pdbx_seq_one_letter_code
_entity_poly.pdbx_strand_id
1 'polypeptide(L)'
;MSKIKCLPMLTLGFATVSTAAVPVLYEEQLARAEEALIITSPIAGIENSLWFDYRIDVTDAQKELTSDLRRASDTEDRRDAWDEYAHELKHEREDYIHDMAKRGFRQGSLTIIN
;
A
#
# COMPACT_ATOMS: atom_id res chain seq x y z
N MET A 1 49.77 45.94 23.81
CA MET A 1 48.43 45.74 24.35
C MET A 1 47.65 45.05 23.27
N SER A 2 47.47 43.70 23.38
CA SER A 2 46.68 42.93 22.46
C SER A 2 45.22 43.02 22.87
N LYS A 3 44.44 43.67 22.07
CA LYS A 3 42.98 43.63 22.23
C LYS A 3 42.46 42.27 21.74
N ILE A 4 42.12 41.41 22.64
CA ILE A 4 41.42 40.17 22.32
C ILE A 4 40.04 40.56 21.85
N LYS A 5 39.80 40.52 20.56
CA LYS A 5 38.46 40.61 20.01
C LYS A 5 37.80 39.26 20.23
N CYS A 6 36.92 39.18 21.22
CA CYS A 6 36.02 38.06 21.32
C CYS A 6 35.12 38.06 20.09
N LEU A 7 35.33 37.12 19.18
CA LEU A 7 34.38 36.80 18.13
C LEU A 7 33.10 36.26 18.81
N PRO A 8 31.94 36.85 18.53
CA PRO A 8 30.72 36.23 18.99
C PRO A 8 30.61 34.86 18.31
N MET A 9 30.60 33.82 19.09
CA MET A 9 30.21 32.49 18.59
C MET A 9 28.78 32.60 18.06
N LEU A 10 28.65 32.58 16.74
CA LEU A 10 27.36 32.36 16.13
C LEU A 10 26.96 30.90 16.45
N THR A 11 26.18 30.72 17.48
CA THR A 11 25.48 29.45 17.65
C THR A 11 24.45 29.39 16.57
N LEU A 12 24.74 28.64 15.49
CA LEU A 12 23.73 28.21 14.55
C LEU A 12 22.78 27.30 15.35
N GLY A 13 21.67 27.88 15.83
CA GLY A 13 20.58 27.13 16.35
C GLY A 13 19.96 26.34 15.18
N PHE A 14 20.26 25.06 15.08
CA PHE A 14 19.48 24.17 14.22
C PHE A 14 18.08 24.14 14.82
N ALA A 15 17.15 24.90 14.23
CA ALA A 15 15.75 24.68 14.48
C ALA A 15 15.44 23.28 13.90
N THR A 16 15.46 22.27 14.75
CA THR A 16 14.86 20.99 14.40
C THR A 16 13.39 21.25 14.19
N VAL A 17 13.00 21.37 12.93
CA VAL A 17 11.58 21.29 12.57
C VAL A 17 11.17 19.87 12.91
N SER A 18 10.62 19.68 14.10
CA SER A 18 9.91 18.46 14.44
C SER A 18 8.68 18.43 13.55
N THR A 19 8.81 17.83 12.38
CA THR A 19 7.63 17.38 11.64
C THR A 19 6.96 16.34 12.51
N ALA A 20 5.92 16.75 13.23
CA ALA A 20 5.05 15.80 13.89
C ALA A 20 4.58 14.83 12.80
N ALA A 21 5.02 13.58 12.88
CA ALA A 21 4.55 12.54 12.00
C ALA A 21 3.02 12.50 12.09
N VAL A 22 2.32 12.72 10.98
CA VAL A 22 0.87 12.56 10.93
C VAL A 22 0.60 11.10 11.32
N PRO A 23 -0.21 10.84 12.37
CA PRO A 23 -0.49 9.48 12.78
C PRO A 23 -1.09 8.71 11.61
N VAL A 24 -0.53 7.54 11.33
CA VAL A 24 -1.06 6.63 10.31
C VAL A 24 -2.42 6.13 10.77
N LEU A 25 -3.43 6.27 9.92
CA LEU A 25 -4.76 5.79 10.23
C LEU A 25 -4.76 4.26 10.36
N TYR A 26 -5.62 3.73 11.23
CA TYR A 26 -5.79 2.29 11.39
C TYR A 26 -6.20 1.62 10.07
N GLU A 27 -7.11 2.24 9.35
CA GLU A 27 -7.59 1.77 8.04
C GLU A 27 -6.47 1.76 6.99
N GLU A 28 -5.57 2.73 7.04
CA GLU A 28 -4.36 2.72 6.19
C GLU A 28 -3.46 1.53 6.54
N GLN A 29 -3.26 1.23 7.81
CA GLN A 29 -2.46 0.08 8.23
C GLN A 29 -3.05 -1.23 7.72
N LEU A 30 -4.37 -1.40 7.81
CA LEU A 30 -5.06 -2.57 7.28
C LEU A 30 -4.89 -2.67 5.76
N ALA A 31 -5.03 -1.56 5.04
CA ALA A 31 -4.86 -1.52 3.60
C ALA A 31 -3.41 -1.86 3.19
N ARG A 32 -2.42 -1.37 3.93
CA ARG A 32 -1.02 -1.71 3.68
C ARG A 32 -0.74 -3.20 3.92
N ALA A 33 -1.40 -3.80 4.91
CA ALA A 33 -1.33 -5.25 5.12
C ALA A 33 -1.93 -6.04 3.94
N GLU A 34 -3.04 -5.57 3.37
CA GLU A 34 -3.63 -6.17 2.16
C GLU A 34 -2.73 -5.98 0.93
N GLU A 35 -2.09 -4.82 0.77
CA GLU A 35 -1.11 -4.61 -0.30
C GLU A 35 0.02 -5.64 -0.26
N ALA A 36 0.49 -6.01 0.93
CA ALA A 36 1.53 -7.02 1.10
C ALA A 36 1.08 -8.43 0.64
N LEU A 37 -0.22 -8.66 0.54
CA LEU A 37 -0.82 -9.91 0.08
C LEU A 37 -1.15 -9.92 -1.42
N ILE A 38 -0.88 -8.83 -2.14
CA ILE A 38 -1.11 -8.78 -3.58
C ILE A 38 -0.30 -9.88 -4.25
N ILE A 39 -0.98 -10.68 -5.06
CA ILE A 39 -0.34 -11.77 -5.81
C ILE A 39 0.41 -11.15 -6.99
N THR A 40 1.71 -11.36 -7.03
CA THR A 40 2.62 -10.74 -7.99
C THR A 40 3.01 -11.63 -9.16
N SER A 41 2.69 -12.92 -9.07
CA SER A 41 2.91 -13.88 -10.15
C SER A 41 1.68 -14.77 -10.32
N PRO A 42 1.39 -15.24 -11.52
CA PRO A 42 0.17 -16.03 -11.76
C PRO A 42 0.17 -17.34 -10.98
N ILE A 43 -0.99 -17.72 -10.46
CA ILE A 43 -1.17 -18.99 -9.75
C ILE A 43 -0.81 -20.15 -10.70
N ALA A 44 -0.02 -21.09 -10.21
CA ALA A 44 0.51 -22.22 -10.99
C ALA A 44 1.27 -21.82 -12.25
N GLY A 45 1.72 -20.58 -12.36
CA GLY A 45 2.42 -20.06 -13.55
C GLY A 45 1.52 -19.87 -14.77
N ILE A 46 0.20 -19.90 -14.60
CA ILE A 46 -0.75 -19.84 -15.70
C ILE A 46 -1.23 -18.43 -15.95
N GLU A 47 -0.85 -17.88 -17.10
CA GLU A 47 -1.30 -16.59 -17.60
C GLU A 47 -2.59 -16.78 -18.41
N ASN A 48 -3.72 -16.50 -17.77
CA ASN A 48 -5.03 -16.59 -18.38
C ASN A 48 -5.84 -15.30 -18.12
N SER A 49 -7.09 -15.26 -18.59
CA SER A 49 -7.96 -14.10 -18.37
C SER A 49 -8.15 -13.76 -16.89
N LEU A 50 -8.23 -14.75 -16.01
CA LEU A 50 -8.38 -14.53 -14.58
C LEU A 50 -7.17 -13.80 -13.97
N TRP A 51 -5.98 -14.15 -14.41
CA TRP A 51 -4.76 -13.47 -13.99
C TRP A 51 -4.72 -12.01 -14.47
N PHE A 52 -5.02 -11.78 -15.74
CA PHE A 52 -5.00 -10.43 -16.29
C PHE A 52 -6.10 -9.55 -15.71
N ASP A 53 -7.30 -10.08 -15.50
CA ASP A 53 -8.40 -9.38 -14.85
C ASP A 53 -8.03 -9.01 -13.42
N TYR A 54 -7.45 -9.93 -12.67
CA TYR A 54 -6.97 -9.65 -11.30
C TYR A 54 -5.97 -8.49 -11.28
N ARG A 55 -5.01 -8.48 -12.18
CA ARG A 55 -4.02 -7.40 -12.27
C ARG A 55 -4.65 -6.04 -12.61
N ILE A 56 -5.60 -6.05 -13.51
CA ILE A 56 -6.35 -4.85 -13.88
C ILE A 56 -7.14 -4.34 -12.68
N ASP A 57 -7.84 -5.21 -11.99
CA ASP A 57 -8.67 -4.86 -10.85
C ASP A 57 -7.82 -4.30 -9.69
N VAL A 58 -6.67 -4.89 -9.41
CA VAL A 58 -5.71 -4.35 -8.42
C VAL A 58 -5.23 -2.96 -8.84
N THR A 59 -4.87 -2.78 -10.10
CA THR A 59 -4.41 -1.49 -10.61
C THR A 59 -5.51 -0.44 -10.55
N ASP A 60 -6.74 -0.80 -10.85
CA ASP A 60 -7.89 0.10 -10.78
C ASP A 60 -8.19 0.49 -9.33
N ALA A 61 -8.12 -0.44 -8.38
CA ALA A 61 -8.25 -0.15 -6.96
C ALA A 61 -7.19 0.86 -6.48
N GLN A 62 -5.95 0.71 -6.93
CA GLN A 62 -4.86 1.64 -6.61
C GLN A 62 -5.10 3.05 -7.18
N LYS A 63 -5.60 3.14 -8.40
CA LYS A 63 -5.95 4.42 -9.03
C LYS A 63 -7.13 5.08 -8.32
N GLU A 64 -8.13 4.31 -7.95
CA GLU A 64 -9.28 4.79 -7.21
C GLU A 64 -8.87 5.34 -5.84
N LEU A 65 -8.03 4.62 -5.10
CA LEU A 65 -7.48 5.13 -3.84
C LEU A 65 -6.81 6.48 -4.02
N THR A 66 -5.97 6.62 -5.04
CA THR A 66 -5.27 7.88 -5.33
C THR A 66 -6.26 9.02 -5.59
N SER A 67 -7.31 8.75 -6.36
CA SER A 67 -8.37 9.71 -6.63
C SER A 67 -9.16 10.08 -5.37
N ASP A 68 -9.55 9.09 -4.58
CA ASP A 68 -10.33 9.28 -3.37
C ASP A 68 -9.55 10.07 -2.32
N LEU A 69 -8.27 9.78 -2.13
CA LEU A 69 -7.41 10.53 -1.22
C LEU A 69 -7.21 11.98 -1.68
N ARG A 70 -7.15 12.22 -2.99
CA ARG A 70 -7.04 13.57 -3.53
C ARG A 70 -8.30 14.39 -3.29
N ARG A 71 -9.47 13.75 -3.33
CA ARG A 71 -10.77 14.38 -3.11
C ARG A 71 -11.17 14.47 -1.65
N ALA A 72 -10.48 13.73 -0.78
CA ALA A 72 -10.77 13.69 0.64
C ALA A 72 -10.59 15.07 1.27
N SER A 73 -11.61 15.57 1.96
CA SER A 73 -11.62 16.88 2.61
C SER A 73 -11.39 16.81 4.12
N ASP A 74 -11.58 15.64 4.72
CA ASP A 74 -11.44 15.42 6.15
C ASP A 74 -10.88 14.01 6.46
N THR A 75 -10.72 13.71 7.75
CA THR A 75 -10.20 12.42 8.21
C THR A 75 -11.17 11.28 7.92
N GLU A 76 -12.47 11.52 7.98
CA GLU A 76 -13.48 10.49 7.72
C GLU A 76 -13.43 10.06 6.25
N ASP A 77 -13.35 11.00 5.32
CA ASP A 77 -13.19 10.71 3.90
C ASP A 77 -11.92 9.88 3.65
N ARG A 78 -10.85 10.19 4.34
CA ARG A 78 -9.59 9.45 4.22
C ARG A 78 -9.71 8.03 4.76
N ARG A 79 -10.39 7.85 5.90
CA ARG A 79 -10.66 6.52 6.45
C ARG A 79 -11.48 5.67 5.49
N ASP A 80 -12.53 6.26 4.93
CA ASP A 80 -13.40 5.57 3.98
C ASP A 80 -12.62 5.14 2.73
N ALA A 81 -11.75 6.00 2.21
CA ALA A 81 -10.90 5.66 1.06
C ALA A 81 -9.98 4.48 1.34
N TRP A 82 -9.31 4.44 2.47
CA TRP A 82 -8.44 3.34 2.86
C TRP A 82 -9.20 2.05 3.14
N ASP A 83 -10.35 2.17 3.80
CA ASP A 83 -11.20 1.01 4.12
C ASP A 83 -11.73 0.35 2.85
N GLU A 84 -12.26 1.13 1.92
CA GLU A 84 -12.72 0.65 0.62
C GLU A 84 -11.59 -0.03 -0.16
N TYR A 85 -10.43 0.58 -0.21
CA TYR A 85 -9.26 0.03 -0.87
C TYR A 85 -8.84 -1.33 -0.29
N ALA A 86 -8.80 -1.45 1.04
CA ALA A 86 -8.49 -2.71 1.71
C ALA A 86 -9.51 -3.81 1.35
N HIS A 87 -10.79 -3.46 1.32
CA HIS A 87 -11.87 -4.40 0.95
C HIS A 87 -11.75 -4.85 -0.50
N GLU A 88 -11.48 -3.94 -1.42
CA GLU A 88 -11.31 -4.27 -2.83
C GLU A 88 -10.13 -5.20 -3.06
N LEU A 89 -8.96 -4.89 -2.50
CA LEU A 89 -7.79 -5.74 -2.63
C LEU A 89 -8.04 -7.16 -2.12
N LYS A 90 -8.69 -7.27 -0.97
CA LYS A 90 -9.04 -8.56 -0.39
C LYS A 90 -10.02 -9.32 -1.27
N HIS A 91 -11.07 -8.66 -1.73
CA HIS A 91 -12.11 -9.25 -2.56
C HIS A 91 -11.54 -9.78 -3.88
N GLU A 92 -10.77 -8.97 -4.58
CA GLU A 92 -10.16 -9.35 -5.85
C GLU A 92 -9.17 -10.52 -5.69
N ARG A 93 -8.41 -10.53 -4.60
CA ARG A 93 -7.51 -11.64 -4.30
C ARG A 93 -8.29 -12.93 -4.03
N GLU A 94 -9.32 -12.87 -3.21
CA GLU A 94 -10.15 -14.03 -2.87
C GLU A 94 -10.87 -14.58 -4.09
N ASP A 95 -11.42 -13.73 -4.92
CA ASP A 95 -12.09 -14.12 -6.16
C ASP A 95 -11.13 -14.80 -7.14
N TYR A 96 -9.95 -14.22 -7.32
CA TYR A 96 -8.93 -14.81 -8.18
C TYR A 96 -8.51 -16.20 -7.71
N ILE A 97 -8.22 -16.35 -6.42
CA ILE A 97 -7.84 -17.63 -5.82
C ILE A 97 -8.97 -18.65 -5.99
N HIS A 98 -10.19 -18.25 -5.71
CA HIS A 98 -11.38 -19.11 -5.81
C HIS A 98 -11.65 -19.55 -7.25
N ASP A 99 -11.60 -18.64 -8.20
CA ASP A 99 -11.86 -18.93 -9.60
C ASP A 99 -10.78 -19.82 -10.23
N MET A 100 -9.51 -19.60 -9.84
CA MET A 100 -8.43 -20.51 -10.23
C MET A 100 -8.60 -21.90 -9.62
N ALA A 101 -9.02 -21.99 -8.36
CA ALA A 101 -9.27 -23.26 -7.69
C ALA A 101 -10.38 -24.06 -8.37
N LYS A 102 -11.44 -23.40 -8.88
CA LYS A 102 -12.50 -24.04 -9.68
C LYS A 102 -11.96 -24.70 -10.95
N ARG A 103 -10.88 -24.16 -11.50
CA ARG A 103 -10.20 -24.72 -12.69
C ARG A 103 -9.13 -25.74 -12.33
N GLY A 104 -8.98 -26.09 -11.06
CA GLY A 104 -8.02 -27.06 -10.55
C GLY A 104 -6.65 -26.49 -10.19
N PHE A 105 -6.49 -25.15 -10.20
CA PHE A 105 -5.25 -24.47 -9.87
C PHE A 105 -5.30 -23.87 -8.48
N ARG A 106 -4.46 -24.38 -7.58
CA ARG A 106 -4.42 -23.89 -6.20
C ARG A 106 -3.14 -23.13 -5.93
N GLN A 107 -3.27 -22.04 -5.19
CA GLN A 107 -2.13 -21.27 -4.71
C GLN A 107 -1.27 -22.12 -3.76
N GLY A 108 0.04 -22.17 -4.01
CA GLY A 108 0.98 -22.91 -3.17
C GLY A 108 1.01 -24.41 -3.40
N SER A 109 0.27 -24.94 -4.39
CA SER A 109 0.43 -26.33 -4.80
C SER A 109 1.69 -26.46 -5.66
N LEU A 110 2.79 -26.79 -5.03
CA LEU A 110 3.94 -27.34 -5.74
C LEU A 110 3.54 -28.74 -6.18
N THR A 111 3.22 -28.90 -7.46
CA THR A 111 3.13 -30.22 -8.05
C THR A 111 4.53 -30.77 -8.16
N ILE A 112 4.97 -31.52 -7.16
CA ILE A 112 6.19 -32.33 -7.27
C ILE A 112 5.80 -33.46 -8.21
N ILE A 113 6.19 -33.32 -9.48
CA ILE A 113 6.11 -34.41 -10.42
C ILE A 113 7.32 -35.30 -10.15
N ASN A 114 7.10 -36.44 -9.52
CA ASN A 114 8.10 -37.52 -9.46
C ASN A 114 8.18 -38.22 -10.79
#